data_c0aa1a4dd5b9822ce6a212bdfc80f73e
#
_entry.id   c0aa1a4dd5b9822ce6a212bdfc80f73e
#
_cell.length_a   1.000
_cell.length_b   1.000
_cell.length_c   1.000
_cell.angle_alpha   90.00
_cell.angle_beta   90.00
_cell.angle_gamma   90.00
#
_symmetry.space_group_name_H-M   'P 1'
#
loop_
_entity.id
_entity.type
_entity.pdbx_description
1 polymer ?
#
loop_
_entity_poly.entity_id
_entity_poly.type
_entity_poly.pdbx_seq_one_letter_code
_entity_poly.pdbx_strand_id
1 'polypeptide(L)'
;MFVPQGNIIHKEYLDYLLFEAHSKDDYITRIKEEMDEAFLLMKGQGNLYYNKKSLRKVLRMISKYSEYIGEQPASIEHLMYYCVWLIKSGIPYEESKLIVNMYEQQIKKITTMINSLHEDIRQDYANDLEKIM
;
A
#
# COMPACT_ATOMS: atom_id res chain seq x y z
N MET A 1 -5.36 12.14 -22.79
CA MET A 1 -3.92 11.87 -22.89
C MET A 1 -3.26 12.89 -23.78
N PHE A 2 -2.13 13.40 -23.37
CA PHE A 2 -1.38 14.38 -24.15
C PHE A 2 -0.68 13.71 -25.33
N VAL A 3 -0.83 14.29 -26.54
CA VAL A 3 -0.18 13.79 -27.74
C VAL A 3 0.78 14.86 -28.24
N PRO A 4 2.09 14.70 -28.01
CA PRO A 4 3.05 15.70 -28.44
C PRO A 4 3.16 15.79 -29.95
N GLN A 5 3.40 16.97 -30.46
CA GLN A 5 3.59 17.20 -31.88
C GLN A 5 4.69 18.22 -32.13
N GLY A 6 5.51 17.99 -33.15
CA GLY A 6 6.58 18.88 -33.57
C GLY A 6 7.75 18.92 -32.58
N ASN A 7 8.51 20.02 -32.62
CA ASN A 7 9.71 20.17 -31.79
C ASN A 7 9.43 20.39 -30.30
N ILE A 8 8.21 20.70 -29.94
CA ILE A 8 7.78 20.90 -28.56
C ILE A 8 7.67 19.56 -27.83
N ILE A 9 7.60 18.47 -28.58
CA ILE A 9 7.38 17.12 -28.07
C ILE A 9 8.32 16.75 -26.94
N HIS A 10 9.62 16.99 -27.12
CA HIS A 10 10.61 16.56 -26.13
C HIS A 10 10.48 17.28 -24.81
N LYS A 11 10.29 18.59 -24.84
CA LYS A 11 10.18 19.38 -23.62
C LYS A 11 8.91 19.01 -22.85
N GLU A 12 7.77 18.95 -23.54
CA GLU A 12 6.50 18.63 -22.92
C GLU A 12 6.48 17.19 -22.40
N TYR A 13 7.10 16.26 -23.11
CA TYR A 13 7.21 14.88 -22.68
C TYR A 13 8.07 14.74 -21.44
N LEU A 14 9.19 15.44 -21.38
CA LEU A 14 10.07 15.45 -20.20
C LEU A 14 9.35 16.08 -19.00
N ASP A 15 8.65 17.18 -19.21
CA ASP A 15 7.85 17.83 -18.15
C ASP A 15 6.78 16.87 -17.62
N TYR A 16 6.14 16.14 -18.51
CA TYR A 16 5.15 15.13 -18.14
C TYR A 16 5.76 14.01 -17.30
N LEU A 17 6.93 13.50 -17.71
CA LEU A 17 7.63 12.44 -16.96
C LEU A 17 8.04 12.90 -15.56
N LEU A 18 8.52 14.14 -15.44
CA LEU A 18 8.88 14.72 -14.15
C LEU A 18 7.65 14.90 -13.27
N PHE A 19 6.57 15.40 -13.85
CA PHE A 19 5.30 15.55 -13.15
C PHE A 19 4.79 14.19 -12.64
N GLU A 20 4.84 13.17 -13.49
CA GLU A 20 4.38 11.83 -13.11
C GLU A 20 5.22 11.23 -11.99
N ALA A 21 6.55 11.43 -12.02
CA ALA A 21 7.43 10.96 -10.96
C ALA A 21 7.09 11.61 -9.61
N HIS A 22 6.89 12.92 -9.59
CA HIS A 22 6.48 13.63 -8.39
C HIS A 22 5.09 13.18 -7.92
N SER A 23 4.17 12.97 -8.86
CA SER A 23 2.82 12.52 -8.54
C SER A 23 2.83 11.14 -7.89
N LYS A 24 3.71 10.23 -8.33
CA LYS A 24 3.83 8.90 -7.71
C LYS A 24 4.26 9.00 -6.26
N ASP A 25 5.29 9.80 -5.96
CA ASP A 25 5.76 10.00 -4.59
C ASP A 25 4.66 10.62 -3.71
N ASP A 26 3.94 11.59 -4.25
CA ASP A 26 2.82 12.22 -3.55
C ASP A 26 1.71 11.20 -3.26
N TYR A 27 1.42 10.32 -4.20
CA TYR A 27 0.41 9.27 -4.00
C TYR A 27 0.84 8.26 -2.94
N ILE A 28 2.10 7.87 -2.92
CA ILE A 28 2.62 6.96 -1.91
C ILE A 28 2.41 7.54 -0.51
N THR A 29 2.77 8.80 -0.33
CA THR A 29 2.59 9.51 0.93
C THR A 29 1.11 9.65 1.29
N ARG A 30 0.28 10.04 0.32
CA ARG A 30 -1.16 10.23 0.54
C ARG A 30 -1.85 8.94 0.96
N ILE A 31 -1.49 7.81 0.36
CA ILE A 31 -2.08 6.52 0.73
C ILE A 31 -1.76 6.19 2.18
N LYS A 32 -0.53 6.44 2.63
CA LYS A 32 -0.16 6.25 4.02
C LYS A 32 -0.95 7.15 4.96
N GLU A 33 -1.16 8.41 4.58
CA GLU A 33 -1.96 9.35 5.36
C GLU A 33 -3.42 8.92 5.45
N GLU A 34 -3.99 8.44 4.34
CA GLU A 34 -5.36 7.92 4.32
C GLU A 34 -5.49 6.66 5.17
N MET A 35 -4.47 5.80 5.18
CA MET A 35 -4.44 4.65 6.07
C MET A 35 -4.40 5.08 7.53
N ASP A 36 -3.59 6.07 7.87
CA ASP A 36 -3.50 6.60 9.22
C ASP A 36 -4.88 7.08 9.71
N GLU A 37 -5.57 7.84 8.88
CA GLU A 37 -6.92 8.33 9.20
C GLU A 37 -7.91 7.19 9.40
N ALA A 38 -7.89 6.20 8.49
CA ALA A 38 -8.79 5.06 8.55
C ALA A 38 -8.58 4.25 9.83
N PHE A 39 -7.33 3.97 10.19
CA PHE A 39 -7.02 3.21 11.38
C PHE A 39 -7.32 3.97 12.68
N LEU A 40 -7.11 5.28 12.68
CA LEU A 40 -7.47 6.11 13.82
C LEU A 40 -8.98 6.09 14.05
N LEU A 41 -9.77 6.14 12.99
CA LEU A 41 -11.22 6.02 13.09
C LEU A 41 -11.64 4.65 13.59
N MET A 42 -11.04 3.59 13.09
CA MET A 42 -11.32 2.22 13.54
C MET A 42 -10.98 2.02 15.01
N LYS A 43 -9.87 2.58 15.46
CA LYS A 43 -9.42 2.49 16.84
C LYS A 43 -10.46 3.05 17.81
N GLY A 44 -11.18 4.10 17.41
CA GLY A 44 -12.20 4.73 18.25
C GLY A 44 -13.53 4.00 18.27
N GLN A 45 -13.78 3.07 17.35
CA GLN A 45 -15.13 2.48 17.19
C GLN A 45 -15.40 1.24 18.04
N GLY A 46 -14.41 0.38 18.26
CA GLY A 46 -14.62 -0.87 18.99
C GLY A 46 -15.61 -1.84 18.35
N ASN A 47 -16.05 -1.59 17.12
CA ASN A 47 -17.04 -2.39 16.39
C ASN A 47 -16.38 -3.18 15.28
N LEU A 48 -16.29 -4.50 15.44
CA LEU A 48 -15.63 -5.37 14.48
C LEU A 48 -16.28 -5.36 13.10
N TYR A 49 -17.61 -5.18 13.03
CA TYR A 49 -18.30 -5.10 11.74
C TYR A 49 -17.85 -3.87 10.95
N TYR A 50 -17.80 -2.72 11.60
CA TYR A 50 -17.29 -1.49 11.01
C TYR A 50 -15.81 -1.66 10.60
N ASN A 51 -15.02 -2.25 11.47
CA ASN A 51 -13.60 -2.44 11.22
C ASN A 51 -13.34 -3.35 10.00
N LYS A 52 -14.13 -4.43 9.84
CA LYS A 52 -14.03 -5.30 8.67
C LYS A 52 -14.28 -4.53 7.38
N LYS A 53 -15.32 -3.70 7.34
CA LYS A 53 -15.63 -2.89 6.15
C LYS A 53 -14.52 -1.90 5.85
N SER A 54 -14.02 -1.23 6.87
CA SER A 54 -12.96 -0.23 6.72
C SER A 54 -11.66 -0.87 6.26
N LEU A 55 -11.30 -2.04 6.80
CA LEU A 55 -10.12 -2.78 6.37
C LEU A 55 -10.20 -3.19 4.91
N ARG A 56 -11.35 -3.68 4.46
CA ARG A 56 -11.55 -4.03 3.05
C ARG A 56 -11.43 -2.82 2.14
N LYS A 57 -11.95 -1.68 2.59
CA LYS A 57 -11.88 -0.43 1.85
C LYS A 57 -10.44 0.04 1.71
N VAL A 58 -9.66 -0.06 2.78
CA VAL A 58 -8.22 0.27 2.77
C VAL A 58 -7.48 -0.63 1.77
N LEU A 59 -7.73 -1.94 1.81
CA LEU A 59 -7.09 -2.88 0.89
C LEU A 59 -7.44 -2.60 -0.57
N ARG A 60 -8.70 -2.23 -0.85
CA ARG A 60 -9.10 -1.84 -2.21
C ARG A 60 -8.40 -0.58 -2.66
N MET A 61 -8.23 0.38 -1.76
CA MET A 61 -7.51 1.61 -2.04
C MET A 61 -6.05 1.31 -2.39
N ILE A 62 -5.38 0.48 -1.60
CA ILE A 62 -3.99 0.07 -1.84
C ILE A 62 -3.88 -0.59 -3.21
N SER A 63 -4.77 -1.51 -3.53
CA SER A 63 -4.79 -2.22 -4.81
C SER A 63 -4.93 -1.27 -5.99
N LYS A 64 -5.87 -0.34 -5.89
CA LYS A 64 -6.14 0.64 -6.95
C LYS A 64 -4.92 1.52 -7.22
N TYR A 65 -4.30 2.02 -6.17
CA TYR A 65 -3.14 2.89 -6.32
C TYR A 65 -1.88 2.11 -6.69
N SER A 66 -1.79 0.83 -6.31
CA SER A 66 -0.72 -0.04 -6.76
C SER A 66 -0.71 -0.19 -8.27
N GLU A 67 -1.88 -0.35 -8.88
CA GLU A 67 -2.00 -0.38 -10.33
C GLU A 67 -1.57 0.95 -10.96
N TYR A 68 -1.98 2.05 -10.35
CA TYR A 68 -1.63 3.38 -10.85
C TYR A 68 -0.13 3.64 -10.78
N ILE A 69 0.51 3.32 -9.66
CA ILE A 69 1.94 3.54 -9.46
C ILE A 69 2.77 2.57 -10.32
N GLY A 70 2.33 1.33 -10.43
CA GLY A 70 2.98 0.32 -11.26
C GLY A 70 4.33 -0.18 -10.75
N GLU A 71 4.68 0.13 -9.50
CA GLU A 71 5.96 -0.26 -8.89
C GLU A 71 5.73 -1.21 -7.71
N GLN A 72 6.30 -2.41 -7.79
CA GLN A 72 6.14 -3.41 -6.73
C GLN A 72 6.66 -2.96 -5.36
N PRO A 73 7.82 -2.28 -5.24
CA PRO A 73 8.27 -1.84 -3.93
C PRO A 73 7.28 -0.94 -3.20
N ALA A 74 6.61 -0.04 -3.91
CA ALA A 74 5.59 0.82 -3.32
C ALA A 74 4.40 0.01 -2.81
N SER A 75 3.97 -0.99 -3.56
CA SER A 75 2.88 -1.88 -3.15
C SER A 75 3.25 -2.68 -1.91
N ILE A 76 4.47 -3.20 -1.85
CA ILE A 76 4.98 -3.92 -0.68
C ILE A 76 4.98 -3.02 0.55
N GLU A 77 5.48 -1.80 0.41
CA GLU A 77 5.51 -0.84 1.51
C GLU A 77 4.12 -0.53 2.04
N HIS A 78 3.16 -0.31 1.16
CA HIS A 78 1.78 -0.03 1.57
C HIS A 78 1.14 -1.22 2.29
N LEU A 79 1.35 -2.43 1.80
CA LEU A 79 0.80 -3.62 2.42
C LEU A 79 1.46 -3.90 3.78
N MET A 80 2.77 -3.68 3.89
CA MET A 80 3.46 -3.78 5.17
C MET A 80 2.96 -2.74 6.17
N TYR A 81 2.75 -1.52 5.71
CA TYR A 81 2.22 -0.44 6.53
C TYR A 81 0.83 -0.81 7.07
N TYR A 82 -0.02 -1.37 6.22
CA TYR A 82 -1.32 -1.89 6.62
C TYR A 82 -1.19 -2.95 7.72
N CYS A 83 -0.31 -3.92 7.54
CA CYS A 83 -0.11 -5.00 8.51
C CYS A 83 0.39 -4.49 9.86
N VAL A 84 1.34 -3.56 9.84
CA VAL A 84 1.87 -2.95 11.06
C VAL A 84 0.78 -2.18 11.79
N TRP A 85 -0.01 -1.40 11.07
CA TRP A 85 -1.14 -0.68 11.67
C TRP A 85 -2.13 -1.63 12.33
N LEU A 86 -2.49 -2.71 11.65
CA LEU A 86 -3.46 -3.67 12.19
C LEU A 86 -2.98 -4.28 13.51
N ILE A 87 -1.71 -4.65 13.57
CA ILE A 87 -1.13 -5.22 14.79
C ILE A 87 -1.09 -4.19 15.92
N LYS A 88 -0.70 -2.96 15.61
CA LYS A 88 -0.45 -1.91 16.61
C LYS A 88 -1.67 -1.07 16.95
N SER A 89 -2.77 -1.21 16.21
CA SER A 89 -3.95 -0.35 16.33
C SER A 89 -4.74 -0.55 17.63
N GLY A 90 -4.57 -1.68 18.31
CA GLY A 90 -5.40 -2.04 19.43
C GLY A 90 -6.76 -2.60 19.03
N ILE A 91 -7.03 -2.78 17.74
CA ILE A 91 -8.24 -3.47 17.26
C ILE A 91 -8.16 -4.93 17.72
N PRO A 92 -9.23 -5.49 18.33
CA PRO A 92 -9.20 -6.90 18.75
C PRO A 92 -9.38 -7.83 17.55
N TYR A 93 -8.42 -7.77 16.62
CA TYR A 93 -8.50 -8.50 15.36
C TYR A 93 -8.51 -10.01 15.55
N GLU A 94 -7.90 -10.51 16.63
CA GLU A 94 -7.83 -11.93 16.94
C GLU A 94 -9.24 -12.52 17.23
N GLU A 95 -10.18 -11.69 17.63
CA GLU A 95 -11.56 -12.11 17.87
C GLU A 95 -12.34 -12.34 16.57
N SER A 96 -11.79 -11.92 15.44
CA SER A 96 -12.44 -12.07 14.14
C SER A 96 -11.60 -12.93 13.21
N LYS A 97 -12.08 -14.13 12.95
CA LYS A 97 -11.44 -15.04 12.01
C LYS A 97 -11.29 -14.41 10.62
N LEU A 98 -12.27 -13.61 10.21
CA LEU A 98 -12.21 -12.93 8.91
C LEU A 98 -11.05 -11.94 8.86
N ILE A 99 -10.85 -11.15 9.90
CA ILE A 99 -9.77 -10.17 9.95
C ILE A 99 -8.42 -10.87 10.00
N VAL A 100 -8.29 -11.94 10.77
CA VAL A 100 -7.08 -12.76 10.81
C VAL A 100 -6.76 -13.32 9.42
N ASN A 101 -7.77 -13.84 8.72
CA ASN A 101 -7.59 -14.34 7.36
C ASN A 101 -7.16 -13.24 6.39
N MET A 102 -7.73 -12.06 6.50
CA MET A 102 -7.32 -10.91 5.69
C MET A 102 -5.85 -10.56 5.93
N TYR A 103 -5.42 -10.57 7.17
CA TYR A 103 -4.02 -10.33 7.53
C TYR A 103 -3.10 -11.37 6.92
N GLU A 104 -3.44 -12.64 7.09
CA GLU A 104 -2.64 -13.75 6.56
C GLU A 104 -2.54 -13.70 5.04
N GLN A 105 -3.63 -13.34 4.36
CA GLN A 105 -3.62 -13.18 2.91
C GLN A 105 -2.66 -12.08 2.47
N GLN A 106 -2.59 -10.98 3.21
CA GLN A 106 -1.67 -9.91 2.89
C GLN A 106 -0.22 -10.32 3.13
N ILE A 107 0.07 -11.06 4.18
CA ILE A 107 1.41 -11.60 4.42
C ILE A 107 1.84 -12.51 3.27
N LYS A 108 0.96 -13.39 2.80
CA LYS A 108 1.26 -14.27 1.65
C LYS A 108 1.52 -13.46 0.39
N LYS A 109 0.70 -12.43 0.14
CA LYS A 109 0.85 -11.56 -1.03
C LYS A 109 2.17 -10.81 -0.98
N ILE A 110 2.53 -10.26 0.17
CA ILE A 110 3.81 -9.57 0.38
C ILE A 110 4.97 -10.54 0.12
N THR A 111 4.91 -11.74 0.67
CA THR A 111 5.95 -12.76 0.49
C THR A 111 6.15 -13.07 -1.00
N THR A 112 5.06 -13.28 -1.73
CA THR A 112 5.12 -13.55 -3.17
C THR A 112 5.76 -12.39 -3.93
N MET A 113 5.39 -11.16 -3.59
CA MET A 113 5.92 -9.96 -4.23
C MET A 113 7.41 -9.78 -3.95
N ILE A 114 7.84 -10.02 -2.70
CA ILE A 114 9.25 -9.93 -2.32
C ILE A 114 10.08 -10.95 -3.11
N ASN A 115 9.58 -12.17 -3.25
CA ASN A 115 10.29 -13.22 -3.98
C ASN A 115 10.47 -12.91 -5.46
N SER A 116 9.66 -12.01 -6.01
CA SER A 116 9.80 -11.58 -7.40
C SER A 116 10.75 -10.38 -7.58
N LEU A 117 11.24 -9.79 -6.49
CA LEU A 117 12.16 -8.66 -6.54
C LEU A 117 13.58 -9.11 -6.86
N HIS A 118 14.37 -8.14 -7.36
CA HIS A 118 15.78 -8.34 -7.56
C HIS A 118 16.49 -8.64 -6.22
N GLU A 119 17.53 -9.49 -6.25
CA GLU A 119 18.23 -9.92 -5.04
C GLU A 119 18.73 -8.76 -4.17
N ASP A 120 19.18 -7.68 -4.79
CA ASP A 120 19.75 -6.55 -4.07
C ASP A 120 18.78 -5.89 -3.10
N ILE A 121 17.49 -5.89 -3.43
CA ILE A 121 16.46 -5.26 -2.59
C ILE A 121 15.59 -6.27 -1.88
N ARG A 122 15.60 -7.53 -2.32
CA ARG A 122 14.75 -8.57 -1.76
C ARG A 122 15.05 -8.82 -0.28
N GLN A 123 16.32 -8.85 0.10
CA GLN A 123 16.72 -9.15 1.46
C GLN A 123 16.24 -8.08 2.45
N ASP A 124 16.28 -6.82 2.06
CA ASP A 124 15.82 -5.73 2.92
C ASP A 124 14.33 -5.88 3.25
N TYR A 125 13.52 -6.18 2.22
CA TYR A 125 12.08 -6.38 2.42
C TYR A 125 11.78 -7.67 3.18
N ALA A 126 12.56 -8.72 2.97
CA ALA A 126 12.40 -9.97 3.70
C ALA A 126 12.66 -9.76 5.20
N ASN A 127 13.69 -8.97 5.55
CA ASN A 127 13.98 -8.62 6.93
C ASN A 127 12.84 -7.81 7.56
N ASP A 128 12.28 -6.85 6.82
CA ASP A 128 11.15 -6.06 7.28
C ASP A 128 9.91 -6.93 7.49
N LEU A 129 9.68 -7.91 6.62
CA LEU A 129 8.56 -8.82 6.74
C LEU A 129 8.66 -9.67 8.02
N GLU A 130 9.85 -10.14 8.35
CA GLU A 130 10.06 -10.93 9.58
C GLU A 130 9.62 -10.18 10.83
N LYS A 131 9.74 -8.87 10.84
CA LYS A 131 9.37 -8.04 12.00
C LYS A 131 7.86 -8.01 12.25
N ILE A 132 7.06 -8.33 11.24
CA ILE A 132 5.59 -8.28 11.33
C ILE A 132 4.93 -9.64 11.28
N MET A 133 5.72 -10.70 11.10
CA MET A 133 5.22 -12.07 11.11
C MET A 133 5.03 -12.63 12.51
#